data_720ddbb43e5f365409f28014eb21386b
#
_entry.id   720ddbb43e5f365409f28014eb21386b
#
_cell.length_a   1.000
_cell.length_b   1.000
_cell.length_c   1.000
_cell.angle_alpha   90.00
_cell.angle_beta   90.00
_cell.angle_gamma   90.00
#
_symmetry.space_group_name_H-M   'P 1'
#
loop_
_entity.id
_entity.type
_entity.pdbx_description
1 polymer ?
#
loop_
_entity_poly.entity_id
_entity_poly.type
_entity_poly.pdbx_seq_one_letter_code
_entity_poly.pdbx_strand_id
1 'polypeptide(L)'
;MESKEILMLIDNISPHAKEYVEKAFENNQVDIIYSVSTVENMGVFIAVDNKDCCIFYAYFLNGNNIEQILDIIKNKTKEYILKFDSKEICFNVYGNNLKIINEVRKLGFKVDVEGYHLEFIGKELPNLNCCNLIDKGFKSDMLKEFINLFDSSYYQLYKDNGWRVNTNAINEEQFYKKLIDLDKHSQVRSFWINNELVGAYIFCQNYITDIVVKPTVQNKGYGSYILAHCIRNMSMNESIRNIRLRVAKSNTGAKKLYERNGFIEIAYFSEHTYE
;
A
#
# COMPACT_ATOMS: atom_id res chain seq x y z
N MET A 1 -10.86 -22.96 3.58
CA MET A 1 -10.89 -21.68 4.35
C MET A 1 -12.26 -21.05 4.22
N GLU A 2 -12.78 -20.49 5.28
CA GLU A 2 -13.98 -19.67 5.24
C GLU A 2 -13.67 -18.25 4.75
N SER A 3 -14.68 -17.54 4.24
CA SER A 3 -14.51 -16.16 3.73
C SER A 3 -13.83 -15.23 4.74
N LYS A 4 -14.13 -15.38 6.04
CA LYS A 4 -13.52 -14.59 7.12
C LYS A 4 -12.01 -14.80 7.23
N GLU A 5 -11.53 -16.03 7.10
CA GLU A 5 -10.09 -16.33 7.14
C GLU A 5 -9.38 -15.78 5.90
N ILE A 6 -10.03 -15.85 4.73
CA ILE A 6 -9.52 -15.25 3.49
C ILE A 6 -9.37 -13.75 3.65
N LEU A 7 -10.40 -13.07 4.17
CA LEU A 7 -10.36 -11.62 4.42
C LEU A 7 -9.25 -11.22 5.41
N MET A 8 -8.97 -12.05 6.42
CA MET A 8 -7.82 -11.81 7.32
C MET A 8 -6.47 -11.89 6.59
N LEU A 9 -6.31 -12.78 5.61
CA LEU A 9 -5.10 -12.84 4.79
C LEU A 9 -5.00 -11.64 3.85
N ILE A 10 -6.10 -11.27 3.20
CA ILE A 10 -6.16 -10.12 2.29
C ILE A 10 -5.92 -8.80 3.03
N ASP A 11 -6.35 -8.67 4.28
CA ASP A 11 -6.07 -7.50 5.14
C ASP A 11 -4.57 -7.23 5.31
N ASN A 12 -3.74 -8.29 5.27
CA ASN A 12 -2.30 -8.12 5.29
C ASN A 12 -1.74 -7.49 4.00
N ILE A 13 -2.46 -7.55 2.89
CA ILE A 13 -2.07 -6.88 1.65
C ILE A 13 -2.30 -5.39 1.79
N SER A 14 -3.52 -4.98 2.08
CA SER A 14 -3.89 -3.61 2.45
C SER A 14 -5.34 -3.56 2.94
N PRO A 15 -5.73 -2.58 3.77
CA PRO A 15 -7.12 -2.37 4.15
C PRO A 15 -8.05 -2.18 2.94
N HIS A 16 -7.60 -1.50 1.89
CA HIS A 16 -8.38 -1.30 0.66
C HIS A 16 -8.62 -2.62 -0.11
N ALA A 17 -7.62 -3.51 -0.17
CA ALA A 17 -7.80 -4.83 -0.77
C ALA A 17 -8.84 -5.64 -0.01
N LYS A 18 -8.82 -5.59 1.32
CA LYS A 18 -9.83 -6.25 2.16
C LYS A 18 -11.24 -5.74 1.88
N GLU A 19 -11.44 -4.42 1.93
CA GLU A 19 -12.75 -3.80 1.66
C GLU A 19 -13.29 -4.17 0.27
N TYR A 20 -12.40 -4.20 -0.72
CA TYR A 20 -12.76 -4.58 -2.08
C TYR A 20 -13.18 -6.05 -2.18
N VAL A 21 -12.42 -6.98 -1.61
CA VAL A 21 -12.73 -8.41 -1.61
C VAL A 21 -13.96 -8.72 -0.75
N GLU A 22 -14.16 -8.01 0.37
CA GLU A 22 -15.36 -8.16 1.21
C GLU A 22 -16.64 -7.82 0.45
N LYS A 23 -16.67 -6.68 -0.24
CA LYS A 23 -17.79 -6.30 -1.13
C LYS A 23 -17.98 -7.29 -2.28
N ALA A 24 -16.88 -7.85 -2.81
CA ALA A 24 -16.95 -8.86 -3.85
C ALA A 24 -17.57 -10.17 -3.35
N PHE A 25 -17.29 -10.59 -2.11
CA PHE A 25 -17.98 -11.73 -1.48
C PHE A 25 -19.48 -11.50 -1.33
N GLU A 26 -19.88 -10.31 -0.89
CA GLU A 26 -21.30 -9.93 -0.78
C GLU A 26 -22.03 -10.01 -2.13
N ASN A 27 -21.33 -9.73 -3.23
CA ASN A 27 -21.87 -9.72 -4.59
C ASN A 27 -21.66 -11.06 -5.34
N ASN A 28 -21.16 -12.12 -4.69
CA ASN A 28 -20.82 -13.40 -5.32
C ASN A 28 -19.85 -13.29 -6.52
N GLN A 29 -18.87 -12.40 -6.41
CA GLN A 29 -17.88 -12.10 -7.44
C GLN A 29 -16.51 -12.73 -7.15
N VAL A 30 -16.39 -13.54 -6.09
CA VAL A 30 -15.14 -14.18 -5.68
C VAL A 30 -15.15 -15.64 -6.06
N ASP A 31 -14.17 -16.06 -6.87
CA ASP A 31 -13.83 -17.46 -7.09
C ASP A 31 -12.63 -17.84 -6.21
N ILE A 32 -12.84 -18.79 -5.29
CA ILE A 32 -11.78 -19.35 -4.44
C ILE A 32 -11.15 -20.51 -5.21
N ILE A 33 -10.05 -20.21 -5.92
CA ILE A 33 -9.38 -21.19 -6.79
C ILE A 33 -8.57 -22.18 -5.96
N TYR A 34 -7.89 -21.70 -4.94
CA TYR A 34 -7.12 -22.52 -4.01
C TYR A 34 -7.04 -21.86 -2.64
N SER A 35 -7.15 -22.67 -1.59
CA SER A 35 -6.92 -22.20 -0.24
C SER A 35 -6.35 -23.31 0.64
N VAL A 36 -5.45 -22.95 1.54
CA VAL A 36 -4.86 -23.85 2.52
C VAL A 36 -4.74 -23.17 3.89
N SER A 37 -5.17 -23.87 4.93
CA SER A 37 -5.07 -23.40 6.32
C SER A 37 -4.67 -24.60 7.18
N THR A 38 -3.37 -24.76 7.40
CA THR A 38 -2.78 -25.76 8.28
C THR A 38 -1.76 -25.07 9.19
N VAL A 39 -1.26 -25.78 10.19
CA VAL A 39 -0.22 -25.26 11.10
C VAL A 39 1.06 -24.85 10.33
N GLU A 40 1.38 -25.57 9.25
CA GLU A 40 2.60 -25.37 8.48
C GLU A 40 2.40 -24.51 7.24
N ASN A 41 1.19 -24.46 6.70
CA ASN A 41 0.89 -23.78 5.43
C ASN A 41 -0.38 -22.96 5.55
N MET A 42 -0.28 -21.69 5.23
CA MET A 42 -1.41 -20.79 5.14
C MET A 42 -1.33 -19.98 3.84
N GLY A 43 -2.39 -19.98 3.06
CA GLY A 43 -2.40 -19.21 1.84
C GLY A 43 -3.70 -19.33 1.06
N VAL A 44 -3.85 -18.42 0.11
CA VAL A 44 -5.02 -18.30 -0.75
C VAL A 44 -4.63 -17.84 -2.14
N PHE A 45 -5.34 -18.39 -3.14
CA PHE A 45 -5.38 -17.89 -4.50
C PHE A 45 -6.85 -17.72 -4.90
N ILE A 46 -7.26 -16.49 -5.10
CA ILE A 46 -8.64 -16.12 -5.47
C ILE A 46 -8.62 -15.25 -6.72
N ALA A 47 -9.75 -15.28 -7.45
CA ALA A 47 -10.07 -14.31 -8.49
C ALA A 47 -11.30 -13.49 -8.06
N VAL A 48 -11.22 -12.19 -8.21
CA VAL A 48 -12.36 -11.28 -8.06
C VAL A 48 -12.77 -10.81 -9.45
N ASP A 49 -13.89 -11.31 -9.93
CA ASP A 49 -14.41 -11.02 -11.27
C ASP A 49 -15.59 -10.03 -11.18
N ASN A 50 -15.35 -8.80 -11.56
CA ASN A 50 -16.41 -7.79 -11.69
C ASN A 50 -16.66 -7.42 -13.16
N LYS A 51 -17.52 -6.44 -13.40
CA LYS A 51 -17.90 -6.03 -14.74
C LYS A 51 -16.74 -5.52 -15.59
N ASP A 52 -15.78 -4.81 -14.97
CA ASP A 52 -14.75 -4.03 -15.67
C ASP A 52 -13.39 -4.71 -15.64
N CYS A 53 -13.09 -5.47 -14.59
CA CYS A 53 -11.80 -6.13 -14.40
C CYS A 53 -11.91 -7.48 -13.69
N CYS A 54 -10.85 -8.29 -13.84
CA CYS A 54 -10.63 -9.47 -13.02
C CYS A 54 -9.32 -9.32 -12.27
N ILE A 55 -9.36 -9.41 -10.94
CA ILE A 55 -8.18 -9.25 -10.09
C ILE A 55 -7.88 -10.56 -9.37
N PHE A 56 -6.72 -11.12 -9.64
CA PHE A 56 -6.18 -12.24 -8.89
C PHE A 56 -5.43 -11.76 -7.65
N TYR A 57 -5.63 -12.48 -6.54
CA TYR A 57 -4.85 -12.32 -5.31
C TYR A 57 -4.21 -13.64 -4.94
N ALA A 58 -2.89 -13.68 -4.88
CA ALA A 58 -2.10 -14.81 -4.40
C ALA A 58 -1.32 -14.40 -3.15
N TYR A 59 -1.67 -15.00 -2.01
CA TYR A 59 -1.01 -14.79 -0.74
C TYR A 59 -0.65 -16.14 -0.11
N PHE A 60 0.63 -16.39 0.14
CA PHE A 60 1.11 -17.60 0.78
C PHE A 60 2.19 -17.27 1.79
N LEU A 61 2.01 -17.69 3.06
CA LEU A 61 2.95 -17.41 4.13
C LEU A 61 4.20 -18.30 4.07
N ASN A 62 4.03 -19.58 3.78
CA ASN A 62 5.12 -20.55 3.72
C ASN A 62 5.10 -21.29 2.40
N GLY A 63 6.27 -21.42 1.75
CA GLY A 63 6.40 -21.95 0.39
C GLY A 63 6.45 -23.49 0.28
N ASN A 64 5.97 -24.24 1.27
CA ASN A 64 5.87 -25.68 1.18
C ASN A 64 4.79 -26.05 0.13
N ASN A 65 5.10 -26.95 -0.79
CA ASN A 65 4.24 -27.34 -1.93
C ASN A 65 4.07 -26.26 -3.02
N ILE A 66 4.99 -25.33 -3.15
CA ILE A 66 4.91 -24.24 -4.12
C ILE A 66 4.74 -24.74 -5.56
N GLU A 67 5.31 -25.89 -5.93
CA GLU A 67 5.23 -26.41 -7.30
C GLU A 67 3.79 -26.78 -7.71
N GLN A 68 3.01 -27.41 -6.81
CA GLN A 68 1.60 -27.70 -7.06
C GLN A 68 0.79 -26.41 -7.20
N ILE A 69 1.08 -25.41 -6.38
CA ILE A 69 0.42 -24.09 -6.42
C ILE A 69 0.74 -23.39 -7.75
N LEU A 70 1.99 -23.47 -8.24
CA LEU A 70 2.38 -22.87 -9.51
C LEU A 70 1.61 -23.45 -10.70
N ASP A 71 1.38 -24.76 -10.74
CA ASP A 71 0.59 -25.39 -11.80
C ASP A 71 -0.88 -24.94 -11.76
N ILE A 72 -1.47 -24.83 -10.56
CA ILE A 72 -2.83 -24.32 -10.39
C ILE A 72 -2.91 -22.86 -10.87
N ILE A 73 -1.99 -22.00 -10.41
CA ILE A 73 -1.93 -20.59 -10.81
C ILE A 73 -1.82 -20.48 -12.32
N LYS A 74 -0.86 -21.18 -12.92
CA LYS A 74 -0.62 -21.16 -14.36
C LYS A 74 -1.86 -21.57 -15.17
N ASN A 75 -2.48 -22.69 -14.82
CA ASN A 75 -3.61 -23.23 -15.59
C ASN A 75 -4.86 -22.35 -15.43
N LYS A 76 -5.18 -21.95 -14.20
CA LYS A 76 -6.34 -21.11 -13.93
C LYS A 76 -6.18 -19.70 -14.50
N THR A 77 -5.03 -19.08 -14.36
CA THR A 77 -4.79 -17.76 -14.96
C THR A 77 -4.95 -17.79 -16.48
N LYS A 78 -4.43 -18.82 -17.17
CA LYS A 78 -4.64 -18.97 -18.61
C LYS A 78 -6.12 -19.15 -18.99
N GLU A 79 -6.87 -19.94 -18.21
CA GLU A 79 -8.32 -20.11 -18.41
C GLU A 79 -9.03 -18.76 -18.37
N TYR A 80 -8.70 -17.90 -17.39
CA TYR A 80 -9.31 -16.56 -17.25
C TYR A 80 -8.87 -15.60 -18.36
N ILE A 81 -7.59 -15.62 -18.75
CA ILE A 81 -7.11 -14.81 -19.89
C ILE A 81 -7.90 -15.15 -21.17
N LEU A 82 -8.11 -16.43 -21.44
CA LEU A 82 -8.88 -16.86 -22.62
C LEU A 82 -10.38 -16.54 -22.52
N LYS A 83 -10.90 -16.43 -21.31
CA LYS A 83 -12.32 -16.12 -21.07
C LYS A 83 -12.64 -14.62 -21.24
N PHE A 84 -11.67 -13.75 -21.00
CA PHE A 84 -11.89 -12.31 -20.85
C PHE A 84 -11.10 -11.48 -21.87
N ASP A 85 -11.51 -11.52 -23.16
CA ASP A 85 -10.86 -10.72 -24.22
C ASP A 85 -10.97 -9.19 -24.07
N SER A 86 -11.87 -8.70 -23.21
CA SER A 86 -12.20 -7.26 -23.10
C SER A 86 -12.09 -6.67 -21.71
N LYS A 87 -11.71 -7.46 -20.71
CA LYS A 87 -11.53 -6.99 -19.33
C LYS A 87 -10.06 -6.80 -19.01
N GLU A 88 -9.77 -5.79 -18.19
CA GLU A 88 -8.47 -5.66 -17.56
C GLU A 88 -8.25 -6.83 -16.60
N ILE A 89 -7.09 -7.49 -16.70
CA ILE A 89 -6.73 -8.61 -15.82
C ILE A 89 -5.52 -8.19 -15.00
N CYS A 90 -5.70 -8.11 -13.67
CA CYS A 90 -4.65 -7.77 -12.73
C CYS A 90 -4.24 -9.00 -11.90
N PHE A 91 -2.99 -9.04 -11.46
CA PHE A 91 -2.48 -10.12 -10.61
C PHE A 91 -1.63 -9.56 -9.48
N ASN A 92 -2.12 -9.69 -8.25
CA ASN A 92 -1.49 -9.20 -7.03
C ASN A 92 -0.87 -10.36 -6.25
N VAL A 93 0.44 -10.34 -6.08
CA VAL A 93 1.20 -11.33 -5.30
C VAL A 93 1.70 -10.68 -4.02
N TYR A 94 1.43 -11.30 -2.88
CA TYR A 94 1.89 -10.86 -1.58
C TYR A 94 2.65 -11.97 -0.85
N GLY A 95 3.65 -11.56 -0.05
CA GLY A 95 4.54 -12.45 0.67
C GLY A 95 5.80 -12.78 -0.14
N ASN A 96 6.72 -13.54 0.43
CA ASN A 96 8.00 -13.88 -0.20
C ASN A 96 7.84 -14.94 -1.31
N ASN A 97 6.94 -14.68 -2.26
CA ASN A 97 6.49 -15.60 -3.29
C ASN A 97 7.15 -15.35 -4.66
N LEU A 98 8.48 -15.23 -4.70
CA LEU A 98 9.23 -14.95 -5.94
C LEU A 98 8.97 -15.95 -7.07
N LYS A 99 8.72 -17.23 -6.76
CA LYS A 99 8.37 -18.23 -7.78
C LYS A 99 7.04 -17.93 -8.44
N ILE A 100 6.03 -17.51 -7.67
CA ILE A 100 4.72 -17.08 -8.18
C ILE A 100 4.87 -15.84 -9.04
N ILE A 101 5.59 -14.83 -8.57
CA ILE A 101 5.87 -13.59 -9.33
C ILE A 101 6.51 -13.93 -10.69
N ASN A 102 7.51 -14.78 -10.69
CA ASN A 102 8.18 -15.20 -11.93
C ASN A 102 7.25 -15.95 -12.89
N GLU A 103 6.36 -16.80 -12.36
CA GLU A 103 5.39 -17.52 -13.20
C GLU A 103 4.35 -16.56 -13.79
N VAL A 104 3.83 -15.63 -13.02
CA VAL A 104 2.90 -14.59 -13.48
C VAL A 104 3.52 -13.77 -14.62
N ARG A 105 4.78 -13.37 -14.50
CA ARG A 105 5.51 -12.66 -15.56
C ARG A 105 5.70 -13.49 -16.82
N LYS A 106 5.96 -14.81 -16.70
CA LYS A 106 6.03 -15.71 -17.87
C LYS A 106 4.68 -15.87 -18.58
N LEU A 107 3.58 -15.64 -17.89
CA LEU A 107 2.24 -15.66 -18.47
C LEU A 107 1.90 -14.37 -19.25
N GLY A 108 2.79 -13.37 -19.29
CA GLY A 108 2.63 -12.13 -20.05
C GLY A 108 2.23 -10.92 -19.21
N PHE A 109 2.12 -11.07 -17.89
CA PHE A 109 1.82 -9.92 -17.02
C PHE A 109 3.03 -9.01 -16.87
N LYS A 110 2.78 -7.71 -16.98
CA LYS A 110 3.78 -6.66 -16.72
C LYS A 110 3.64 -6.11 -15.31
N VAL A 111 4.76 -5.71 -14.75
CA VAL A 111 4.82 -5.14 -13.39
C VAL A 111 4.32 -3.71 -13.41
N ASP A 112 3.30 -3.41 -12.62
CA ASP A 112 2.85 -2.04 -12.35
C ASP A 112 3.61 -1.44 -11.17
N VAL A 113 3.64 -2.19 -10.07
CA VAL A 113 4.39 -1.82 -8.87
C VAL A 113 4.88 -3.05 -8.12
N GLU A 114 6.10 -2.98 -7.59
CA GLU A 114 6.63 -3.97 -6.66
C GLU A 114 7.36 -3.29 -5.51
N GLY A 115 7.41 -3.92 -4.35
CA GLY A 115 8.04 -3.32 -3.19
C GLY A 115 7.91 -4.13 -1.92
N TYR A 116 8.03 -3.44 -0.80
CA TYR A 116 8.12 -4.03 0.52
C TYR A 116 6.99 -3.57 1.42
N HIS A 117 6.46 -4.50 2.19
CA HIS A 117 5.66 -4.21 3.38
C HIS A 117 6.58 -4.11 4.58
N LEU A 118 6.45 -3.03 5.31
CA LEU A 118 7.22 -2.76 6.51
C LEU A 118 6.27 -2.63 7.71
N GLU A 119 6.72 -3.13 8.87
CA GLU A 119 6.00 -3.03 10.14
C GLU A 119 6.89 -2.36 11.18
N PHE A 120 6.33 -1.45 11.96
CA PHE A 120 7.01 -0.80 13.05
C PHE A 120 7.11 -1.75 14.26
N ILE A 121 8.34 -2.02 14.70
CA ILE A 121 8.63 -2.88 15.85
C ILE A 121 9.33 -2.14 17.00
N GLY A 122 9.39 -0.81 16.93
CA GLY A 122 10.02 0.00 17.97
C GLY A 122 9.36 -0.24 19.33
N LYS A 123 10.16 -0.59 20.33
CA LYS A 123 9.69 -0.81 21.70
C LYS A 123 9.27 0.48 22.41
N GLU A 124 9.85 1.59 21.99
CA GLU A 124 9.58 2.93 22.50
C GLU A 124 9.09 3.83 21.38
N LEU A 125 8.20 4.78 21.72
CA LEU A 125 7.75 5.77 20.76
C LEU A 125 8.93 6.66 20.37
N PRO A 126 9.14 6.90 19.05
CA PRO A 126 10.24 7.73 18.59
C PRO A 126 10.23 9.12 19.23
N ASN A 127 11.40 9.61 19.64
CA ASN A 127 11.53 10.97 20.17
C ASN A 127 11.28 12.01 19.08
N LEU A 128 10.51 13.04 19.43
CA LEU A 128 10.38 14.23 18.61
C LEU A 128 11.57 15.15 18.93
N ASN A 129 12.69 14.92 18.27
CA ASN A 129 13.83 15.85 18.37
C ASN A 129 13.40 17.22 17.86
N CYS A 130 13.81 18.29 18.58
CA CYS A 130 13.38 19.65 18.35
C CYS A 130 13.57 20.09 16.89
N CYS A 131 12.49 20.08 16.14
CA CYS A 131 12.38 20.83 14.90
C CYS A 131 11.40 21.97 15.16
N ASN A 132 11.71 23.17 14.68
CA ASN A 132 10.78 24.32 14.76
C ASN A 132 9.60 24.12 13.78
N LEU A 133 9.03 22.93 13.77
CA LEU A 133 7.90 22.56 12.93
C LEU A 133 6.60 22.81 13.70
N ILE A 134 5.71 23.57 13.08
CA ILE A 134 4.33 23.77 13.57
C ILE A 134 3.46 22.75 12.85
N ASP A 135 2.82 21.84 13.59
CA ASP A 135 1.87 20.90 13.01
C ASP A 135 0.46 21.52 12.96
N LYS A 136 -0.26 21.22 11.88
CA LYS A 136 -1.65 21.65 11.66
C LYS A 136 -2.47 20.51 11.03
N GLY A 137 -3.78 20.49 11.32
CA GLY A 137 -4.76 19.74 10.53
C GLY A 137 -4.91 20.35 9.14
N PHE A 138 -5.64 19.66 8.27
CA PHE A 138 -5.97 20.18 6.95
C PHE A 138 -7.09 21.22 7.05
N LYS A 139 -6.98 22.28 6.25
CA LYS A 139 -8.05 23.27 6.03
C LYS A 139 -8.21 23.51 4.53
N SER A 140 -9.42 23.89 4.11
CA SER A 140 -9.75 24.06 2.69
C SER A 140 -8.86 25.08 1.97
N ASP A 141 -8.42 26.12 2.67
CA ASP A 141 -7.50 27.14 2.14
C ASP A 141 -6.07 26.63 1.89
N MET A 142 -5.72 25.43 2.40
CA MET A 142 -4.41 24.79 2.23
C MET A 142 -4.36 23.82 1.04
N LEU A 143 -5.45 23.64 0.29
CA LEU A 143 -5.53 22.60 -0.76
C LEU A 143 -4.43 22.73 -1.80
N LYS A 144 -4.15 23.94 -2.29
CA LYS A 144 -3.13 24.18 -3.31
C LYS A 144 -1.72 23.82 -2.83
N GLU A 145 -1.40 24.15 -1.59
CA GLU A 145 -0.13 23.81 -0.95
C GLU A 145 0.01 22.30 -0.79
N PHE A 146 -1.05 21.59 -0.41
CA PHE A 146 -1.06 20.13 -0.32
C PHE A 146 -0.85 19.47 -1.67
N ILE A 147 -1.58 19.89 -2.72
CA ILE A 147 -1.39 19.38 -4.09
C ILE A 147 0.06 19.57 -4.52
N ASN A 148 0.61 20.78 -4.38
CA ASN A 148 2.00 21.07 -4.75
C ASN A 148 2.99 20.23 -3.95
N LEU A 149 2.79 20.05 -2.66
CA LEU A 149 3.66 19.22 -1.81
C LEU A 149 3.64 17.76 -2.27
N PHE A 150 2.46 17.15 -2.39
CA PHE A 150 2.33 15.73 -2.73
C PHE A 150 2.84 15.45 -4.15
N ASP A 151 2.41 16.22 -5.13
CA ASP A 151 2.82 16.03 -6.52
C ASP A 151 4.32 16.25 -6.71
N SER A 152 4.92 17.28 -6.10
CA SER A 152 6.35 17.51 -6.17
C SER A 152 7.17 16.44 -5.43
N SER A 153 6.69 15.94 -4.29
CA SER A 153 7.40 14.93 -3.50
C SER A 153 7.44 13.56 -4.22
N TYR A 154 6.39 13.23 -4.95
CA TYR A 154 6.30 11.97 -5.71
C TYR A 154 6.75 12.08 -7.16
N TYR A 155 6.99 13.29 -7.69
CA TYR A 155 7.26 13.52 -9.11
C TYR A 155 8.36 12.62 -9.67
N GLN A 156 9.54 12.59 -9.02
CA GLN A 156 10.67 11.80 -9.50
C GLN A 156 10.40 10.31 -9.42
N LEU A 157 9.81 9.83 -8.31
CA LEU A 157 9.45 8.44 -8.13
C LEU A 157 8.48 7.97 -9.22
N TYR A 158 7.45 8.77 -9.50
CA TYR A 158 6.44 8.42 -10.51
C TYR A 158 7.04 8.42 -11.91
N LYS A 159 7.86 9.42 -12.23
CA LYS A 159 8.57 9.51 -13.51
C LYS A 159 9.50 8.30 -13.75
N ASP A 160 10.28 7.92 -12.74
CA ASP A 160 11.24 6.82 -12.85
C ASP A 160 10.56 5.44 -13.00
N ASN A 161 9.32 5.30 -12.51
CA ASN A 161 8.52 4.09 -12.66
C ASN A 161 7.53 4.13 -13.84
N GLY A 162 7.52 5.20 -14.63
CA GLY A 162 6.56 5.35 -15.74
C GLY A 162 5.13 5.61 -15.29
N TRP A 163 4.91 5.95 -14.02
CA TRP A 163 3.57 6.25 -13.49
C TRP A 163 3.15 7.67 -13.82
N ARG A 164 1.83 7.90 -13.82
CA ARG A 164 1.26 9.21 -14.11
C ARG A 164 1.64 10.20 -13.01
N VAL A 165 2.31 11.30 -13.40
CA VAL A 165 2.69 12.40 -12.50
C VAL A 165 1.53 13.39 -12.30
N ASN A 166 1.62 14.23 -11.26
CA ASN A 166 0.66 15.30 -10.93
C ASN A 166 -0.78 14.78 -10.74
N THR A 167 -0.92 13.59 -10.16
CA THR A 167 -2.22 12.91 -10.01
C THR A 167 -3.17 13.66 -9.09
N ASN A 168 -2.66 14.38 -8.08
CA ASN A 168 -3.51 15.16 -7.17
C ASN A 168 -4.03 16.44 -7.82
N ALA A 169 -3.22 17.11 -8.64
CA ALA A 169 -3.69 18.25 -9.43
C ALA A 169 -4.73 17.85 -10.47
N ILE A 170 -4.55 16.67 -11.10
CA ILE A 170 -5.49 16.14 -12.09
C ILE A 170 -6.83 15.75 -11.45
N ASN A 171 -6.79 15.22 -10.23
CA ASN A 171 -7.97 14.73 -9.49
C ASN A 171 -8.25 15.62 -8.27
N GLU A 172 -8.15 16.93 -8.40
CA GLU A 172 -8.21 17.91 -7.30
C GLU A 172 -9.45 17.73 -6.42
N GLU A 173 -10.63 17.57 -7.01
CA GLU A 173 -11.87 17.41 -6.26
C GLU A 173 -11.87 16.12 -5.41
N GLN A 174 -11.38 15.03 -5.96
CA GLN A 174 -11.28 13.75 -5.23
C GLN A 174 -10.26 13.84 -4.10
N PHE A 175 -9.10 14.45 -4.35
CA PHE A 175 -8.07 14.68 -3.35
C PHE A 175 -8.57 15.57 -2.22
N TYR A 176 -9.28 16.66 -2.54
CA TYR A 176 -9.92 17.53 -1.56
C TYR A 176 -10.89 16.78 -0.65
N LYS A 177 -11.83 16.01 -1.23
CA LYS A 177 -12.80 15.21 -0.47
C LYS A 177 -12.09 14.22 0.47
N LYS A 178 -11.05 13.54 -0.04
CA LYS A 178 -10.21 12.64 0.76
C LYS A 178 -9.58 13.35 1.95
N LEU A 179 -8.97 14.52 1.76
CA LEU A 179 -8.31 15.27 2.83
C LEU A 179 -9.30 15.76 3.90
N ILE A 180 -10.47 16.26 3.50
CA ILE A 180 -11.53 16.68 4.44
C ILE A 180 -12.00 15.50 5.30
N ASP A 181 -12.15 14.33 4.71
CA ASP A 181 -12.61 13.14 5.45
C ASP A 181 -11.55 12.63 6.42
N LEU A 182 -10.31 12.57 5.99
CA LEU A 182 -9.16 12.19 6.82
C LEU A 182 -8.93 13.16 8.00
N ASP A 183 -9.14 14.47 7.79
CA ASP A 183 -8.95 15.47 8.86
C ASP A 183 -9.97 15.32 9.98
N LYS A 184 -11.23 14.95 9.69
CA LYS A 184 -12.25 14.64 10.71
C LYS A 184 -11.81 13.60 11.73
N HIS A 185 -10.93 12.68 11.30
CA HIS A 185 -10.41 11.57 12.11
C HIS A 185 -8.95 11.79 12.55
N SER A 186 -8.40 12.99 12.36
CA SER A 186 -7.00 13.34 12.64
C SER A 186 -5.97 12.43 11.93
N GLN A 187 -6.35 11.90 10.76
CA GLN A 187 -5.55 10.97 9.94
C GLN A 187 -4.64 11.70 8.95
N VAL A 188 -4.72 13.01 8.86
CA VAL A 188 -3.83 13.87 8.07
C VAL A 188 -3.27 14.99 8.94
N ARG A 189 -1.95 15.21 8.83
CA ARG A 189 -1.27 16.36 9.50
C ARG A 189 -0.27 16.97 8.54
N SER A 190 -0.09 18.27 8.66
CA SER A 190 0.85 19.08 7.89
C SER A 190 1.84 19.80 8.80
N PHE A 191 3.06 20.02 8.31
CA PHE A 191 4.17 20.57 9.06
C PHE A 191 4.71 21.82 8.37
N TRP A 192 4.83 22.91 9.13
CA TRP A 192 5.08 24.24 8.62
C TRP A 192 6.28 24.88 9.29
N ILE A 193 7.05 25.66 8.51
CA ILE A 193 8.11 26.55 8.99
C ILE A 193 7.88 27.90 8.34
N ASN A 194 7.81 28.99 9.13
CA ASN A 194 7.64 30.36 8.63
C ASN A 194 6.49 30.50 7.61
N ASN A 195 5.36 29.86 7.88
CA ASN A 195 4.18 29.78 7.01
C ASN A 195 4.40 29.04 5.69
N GLU A 196 5.48 28.32 5.52
CA GLU A 196 5.72 27.43 4.37
C GLU A 196 5.43 25.98 4.76
N LEU A 197 4.63 25.28 3.94
CA LEU A 197 4.36 23.84 4.08
C LEU A 197 5.59 23.05 3.66
N VAL A 198 6.19 22.31 4.59
CA VAL A 198 7.43 21.53 4.35
C VAL A 198 7.22 20.04 4.30
N GLY A 199 6.12 19.53 4.85
CA GLY A 199 5.80 18.12 4.79
C GLY A 199 4.44 17.77 5.37
N ALA A 200 4.01 16.54 5.17
CA ALA A 200 2.74 16.03 5.66
C ALA A 200 2.80 14.51 5.82
N TYR A 201 1.84 13.96 6.57
CA TYR A 201 1.54 12.54 6.53
C TYR A 201 0.05 12.28 6.37
N ILE A 202 -0.25 11.10 5.86
CA ILE A 202 -1.58 10.50 5.87
C ILE A 202 -1.48 9.07 6.39
N PHE A 203 -2.44 8.65 7.21
CA PHE A 203 -2.63 7.24 7.54
C PHE A 203 -4.12 6.87 7.50
N CYS A 204 -4.40 5.58 7.36
CA CYS A 204 -5.74 5.02 7.44
C CYS A 204 -5.68 3.74 8.27
N GLN A 205 -6.49 3.64 9.32
CA GLN A 205 -6.45 2.53 10.27
C GLN A 205 -5.03 2.35 10.84
N ASN A 206 -4.41 1.19 10.69
CA ASN A 206 -3.04 0.90 11.11
C ASN A 206 -1.99 1.13 10.00
N TYR A 207 -2.36 1.81 8.90
CA TYR A 207 -1.56 1.90 7.69
C TYR A 207 -1.12 3.34 7.40
N ILE A 208 0.18 3.61 7.38
CA ILE A 208 0.73 4.89 6.90
C ILE A 208 0.71 4.84 5.36
N THR A 209 -0.12 5.67 4.75
CA THR A 209 -0.25 5.74 3.30
C THR A 209 0.75 6.69 2.68
N ASP A 210 1.03 7.82 3.36
CA ASP A 210 1.87 8.88 2.84
C ASP A 210 2.76 9.50 3.94
N ILE A 211 4.04 9.64 3.64
CA ILE A 211 5.00 10.53 4.33
C ILE A 211 5.66 11.36 3.24
N VAL A 212 5.38 12.64 3.20
CA VAL A 212 5.92 13.55 2.19
C VAL A 212 6.71 14.68 2.82
N VAL A 213 7.85 15.01 2.19
CA VAL A 213 8.70 16.15 2.54
C VAL A 213 9.04 16.89 1.26
N LYS A 214 8.83 18.20 1.27
CA LYS A 214 9.13 19.07 0.14
C LYS A 214 10.57 18.83 -0.35
N PRO A 215 10.79 18.57 -1.67
CA PRO A 215 12.10 18.18 -2.21
C PRO A 215 13.25 19.13 -1.81
N THR A 216 13.00 20.45 -1.77
CA THR A 216 14.01 21.48 -1.46
C THR A 216 14.48 21.46 0.00
N VAL A 217 13.78 20.76 0.90
CA VAL A 217 14.11 20.67 2.33
C VAL A 217 14.31 19.24 2.83
N GLN A 218 14.39 18.28 1.93
CA GLN A 218 14.77 16.90 2.27
C GLN A 218 16.18 16.83 2.85
N ASN A 219 16.52 15.68 3.49
CA ASN A 219 17.81 15.41 4.13
C ASN A 219 18.19 16.35 5.31
N LYS A 220 17.20 17.07 5.87
CA LYS A 220 17.36 17.92 7.07
C LYS A 220 16.74 17.31 8.34
N GLY A 221 16.39 16.01 8.32
CA GLY A 221 15.80 15.32 9.46
C GLY A 221 14.26 15.40 9.51
N TYR A 222 13.61 16.24 8.68
CA TYR A 222 12.15 16.43 8.72
C TYR A 222 11.35 15.16 8.47
N GLY A 223 11.82 14.29 7.57
CA GLY A 223 11.16 13.01 7.31
C GLY A 223 11.08 12.11 8.54
N SER A 224 12.17 12.02 9.32
CA SER A 224 12.18 11.24 10.57
C SER A 224 11.27 11.86 11.61
N TYR A 225 11.25 13.19 11.74
CA TYR A 225 10.36 13.90 12.66
C TYR A 225 8.87 13.67 12.31
N ILE A 226 8.51 13.83 11.04
CA ILE A 226 7.14 13.64 10.54
C ILE A 226 6.68 12.20 10.75
N LEU A 227 7.54 11.23 10.45
CA LEU A 227 7.27 9.81 10.67
C LEU A 227 7.10 9.51 12.17
N ALA A 228 7.97 10.04 13.03
CA ALA A 228 7.87 9.88 14.47
C ALA A 228 6.56 10.47 15.03
N HIS A 229 6.16 11.65 14.53
CA HIS A 229 4.89 12.28 14.89
C HIS A 229 3.69 11.43 14.43
N CYS A 230 3.74 10.89 13.20
CA CYS A 230 2.70 9.99 12.69
C CYS A 230 2.53 8.75 13.58
N ILE A 231 3.64 8.05 13.90
CA ILE A 231 3.63 6.86 14.76
C ILE A 231 3.04 7.21 16.15
N ARG A 232 3.43 8.35 16.74
CA ARG A 232 2.87 8.78 18.03
C ARG A 232 1.37 9.04 17.94
N ASN A 233 0.92 9.74 16.89
CA ASN A 233 -0.51 10.00 16.70
C ASN A 233 -1.31 8.71 16.55
N MET A 234 -0.83 7.76 15.74
CA MET A 234 -1.46 6.45 15.58
C MET A 234 -1.50 5.67 16.90
N SER A 235 -0.42 5.70 17.68
CA SER A 235 -0.29 4.99 18.95
C SER A 235 -1.16 5.55 20.09
N MET A 236 -1.71 6.75 19.95
CA MET A 236 -2.70 7.29 20.89
C MET A 236 -4.05 6.56 20.80
N ASN A 237 -4.31 5.89 19.71
CA ASN A 237 -5.50 5.05 19.54
C ASN A 237 -5.15 3.60 19.89
N GLU A 238 -5.61 3.11 21.04
CA GLU A 238 -5.35 1.76 21.53
C GLU A 238 -5.85 0.64 20.61
N SER A 239 -6.76 0.94 19.70
CA SER A 239 -7.21 -0.02 18.69
C SER A 239 -6.22 -0.20 17.54
N ILE A 240 -5.28 0.75 17.35
CA ILE A 240 -4.26 0.65 16.31
C ILE A 240 -3.08 -0.17 16.83
N ARG A 241 -2.92 -1.32 16.22
CA ARG A 241 -1.77 -2.23 16.46
C ARG A 241 -1.06 -2.51 15.14
N ASN A 242 0.21 -2.91 15.21
CA ASN A 242 0.99 -3.32 14.04
C ASN A 242 1.00 -2.22 12.97
N ILE A 243 1.55 -1.05 13.30
CA ILE A 243 1.67 0.07 12.36
C ILE A 243 2.48 -0.37 11.15
N ARG A 244 1.89 -0.26 9.96
CA ARG A 244 2.43 -0.75 8.70
C ARG A 244 2.49 0.31 7.63
N LEU A 245 3.32 0.07 6.62
CA LEU A 245 3.36 0.84 5.39
C LEU A 245 3.85 0.00 4.21
N ARG A 246 3.64 0.51 3.00
CA ARG A 246 4.23 -0.04 1.78
C ARG A 246 5.24 0.96 1.22
N VAL A 247 6.32 0.44 0.66
CA VAL A 247 7.30 1.26 -0.04
C VAL A 247 7.68 0.60 -1.37
N ALA A 248 7.62 1.34 -2.46
CA ALA A 248 8.04 0.86 -3.76
C ALA A 248 9.54 0.48 -3.72
N LYS A 249 9.92 -0.60 -4.38
CA LYS A 249 11.30 -1.10 -4.47
C LYS A 249 12.27 -0.05 -4.99
N SER A 250 11.81 0.79 -5.92
CA SER A 250 12.56 1.92 -6.47
C SER A 250 12.78 3.06 -5.46
N ASN A 251 11.92 3.19 -4.43
CA ASN A 251 12.03 4.25 -3.42
C ASN A 251 12.98 3.86 -2.28
N THR A 252 14.25 3.67 -2.62
CA THR A 252 15.30 3.26 -1.67
C THR A 252 15.55 4.28 -0.58
N GLY A 253 15.33 5.57 -0.86
CA GLY A 253 15.45 6.65 0.11
C GLY A 253 14.43 6.56 1.23
N ALA A 254 13.16 6.34 0.88
CA ALA A 254 12.09 6.15 1.85
C ALA A 254 12.27 4.83 2.64
N LYS A 255 12.67 3.72 1.98
CA LYS A 255 12.94 2.45 2.67
C LYS A 255 13.98 2.65 3.77
N LYS A 256 15.12 3.29 3.46
CA LYS A 256 16.17 3.62 4.45
C LYS A 256 15.67 4.53 5.57
N LEU A 257 14.76 5.48 5.28
CA LEU A 257 14.13 6.32 6.31
C LEU A 257 13.33 5.46 7.28
N TYR A 258 12.49 4.57 6.79
CA TYR A 258 11.64 3.71 7.61
C TYR A 258 12.46 2.74 8.47
N GLU A 259 13.44 2.06 7.87
CA GLU A 259 14.33 1.12 8.58
C GLU A 259 15.10 1.80 9.74
N ARG A 260 15.63 3.01 9.51
CA ARG A 260 16.31 3.78 10.57
C ARG A 260 15.38 4.24 11.70
N ASN A 261 14.07 4.28 11.44
CA ASN A 261 13.07 4.67 12.42
C ASN A 261 12.28 3.48 12.99
N GLY A 262 12.84 2.27 12.94
CA GLY A 262 12.31 1.10 13.64
C GLY A 262 11.31 0.26 12.87
N PHE A 263 11.21 0.42 11.55
CA PHE A 263 10.46 -0.48 10.70
C PHE A 263 11.33 -1.64 10.21
N ILE A 264 10.74 -2.83 10.13
CA ILE A 264 11.35 -4.00 9.51
C ILE A 264 10.51 -4.47 8.32
N GLU A 265 11.15 -5.10 7.36
CA GLU A 265 10.49 -5.75 6.25
C GLU A 265 9.79 -7.03 6.74
N ILE A 266 8.49 -7.14 6.46
CA ILE A 266 7.68 -8.30 6.81
C ILE A 266 7.22 -9.10 5.58
N ALA A 267 7.14 -8.47 4.42
CA ALA A 267 6.76 -9.13 3.19
C ALA A 267 7.20 -8.33 1.95
N TYR A 268 7.26 -9.03 0.82
CA TYR A 268 7.38 -8.45 -0.51
C TYR A 268 6.03 -8.50 -1.22
N PHE A 269 5.73 -7.52 -2.07
CA PHE A 269 4.54 -7.53 -2.91
C PHE A 269 4.90 -7.21 -4.36
N SER A 270 4.08 -7.69 -5.29
CA SER A 270 4.19 -7.33 -6.70
C SER A 270 2.80 -7.33 -7.33
N GLU A 271 2.44 -6.24 -7.96
CA GLU A 271 1.18 -6.02 -8.66
C GLU A 271 1.45 -5.93 -10.15
N HIS A 272 0.59 -6.58 -10.93
CA HIS A 272 0.80 -6.74 -12.37
C HIS A 272 -0.50 -6.58 -13.12
N THR A 273 -0.39 -6.11 -14.37
CA THR A 273 -1.49 -6.07 -15.35
C THR A 273 -1.10 -6.92 -16.57
N TYR A 274 -2.06 -7.66 -17.12
CA TYR A 274 -1.92 -8.40 -18.36
C TYR A 274 -2.14 -7.45 -19.55
N GLU A 275 -1.19 -7.45 -20.51
CA GLU A 275 -1.27 -6.64 -21.74
C GLU A 275 -1.34 -7.50 -23.00
#